data_ff0627b0d316ee5a5198f87c46449183
#
_entry.id   ff0627b0d316ee5a5198f87c46449183
#
_cell.length_a   1.000
_cell.length_b   1.000
_cell.length_c   1.000
_cell.angle_alpha   90.00
_cell.angle_beta   90.00
_cell.angle_gamma   90.00
#
_symmetry.space_group_name_H-M   'P 1'
#
loop_
_entity.id
_entity.type
_entity.pdbx_description
1 polymer ?
#
loop_
_entity_poly.entity_id
_entity_poly.type
_entity_poly.pdbx_seq_one_letter_code
_entity_poly.pdbx_strand_id
1 'polypeptide(L)'
;HIDPWKGFDSKLNFSPDVKMEYLFSDSYIIYAHANGGRENRSLREIAALTPYWYLKGSEYLPTYVSLDAAAGFKASPADGLWLHLAGGYQIRENDLCVNLMSKSAYMFAGLDRAKTKAAYGSAEAKYEYKDIFSLSVGAAYYSWSADGEEENYLLALKPELELNLYAEGKVAGGLRVGAGYDYVKRCSKTYHDVSNLYAKASYALRDGLELFAKGRNLLGSEYCDANAYPVQGLNVLVGAAFRF
;
A
#
# COMPACT_ATOMS: atom_id res chain seq x y z
N HIS A 1 -10.97 32.19 17.16
CA HIS A 1 -9.96 32.53 16.14
C HIS A 1 -8.94 31.39 16.11
N ILE A 2 -9.10 30.47 15.18
CA ILE A 2 -8.09 29.44 14.91
C ILE A 2 -7.06 30.14 14.03
N ASP A 3 -5.87 30.36 14.56
CA ASP A 3 -4.76 30.87 13.78
C ASP A 3 -4.16 29.70 12.99
N PRO A 4 -4.43 29.60 11.68
CA PRO A 4 -3.98 28.48 10.87
C PRO A 4 -2.45 28.42 10.70
N TRP A 5 -1.75 29.44 11.20
CA TRP A 5 -0.30 29.59 11.06
C TRP A 5 0.48 29.23 12.33
N LYS A 6 -0.19 28.98 13.47
CA LYS A 6 0.47 28.62 14.75
C LYS A 6 1.20 27.27 14.75
N GLY A 7 1.11 26.48 13.70
CA GLY A 7 1.80 25.19 13.57
C GLY A 7 3.07 25.24 12.69
N PHE A 8 3.40 26.37 12.11
CA PHE A 8 4.62 26.53 11.33
C PHE A 8 5.75 26.99 12.24
N ASP A 9 6.27 26.06 13.02
CA ASP A 9 7.58 26.26 13.63
C ASP A 9 8.59 26.36 12.49
N SER A 10 9.27 27.49 12.36
CA SER A 10 10.28 27.75 11.35
C SER A 10 11.58 26.98 11.65
N LYS A 11 11.47 25.67 11.88
CA LYS A 11 12.63 24.81 12.03
C LYS A 11 13.25 24.58 10.66
N LEU A 12 14.53 24.85 10.59
CA LEU A 12 15.35 24.45 9.45
C LEU A 12 15.39 22.91 9.46
N ASN A 13 14.64 22.28 8.56
CA ASN A 13 14.63 20.85 8.41
C ASN A 13 15.63 20.47 7.34
N PHE A 14 16.54 19.59 7.68
CA PHE A 14 17.54 19.05 6.73
C PHE A 14 17.15 17.61 6.38
N SER A 15 17.10 17.31 5.09
CA SER A 15 16.88 15.96 4.58
C SER A 15 17.93 15.62 3.53
N PRO A 16 18.41 14.36 3.52
CA PRO A 16 19.31 13.90 2.46
C PRO A 16 18.53 13.74 1.15
N ASP A 17 19.27 13.80 0.03
CA ASP A 17 18.82 13.38 -1.30
C ASP A 17 20.01 12.81 -2.05
N VAL A 18 20.26 11.51 -1.81
CA VAL A 18 21.41 10.79 -2.37
C VAL A 18 20.92 9.48 -2.95
N LYS A 19 21.33 9.16 -4.16
CA LYS A 19 21.06 7.89 -4.83
C LYS A 19 22.36 7.37 -5.45
N MET A 20 22.64 6.10 -5.22
CA MET A 20 23.74 5.35 -5.82
C MET A 20 23.19 4.10 -6.47
N GLU A 21 23.64 3.83 -7.69
CA GLU A 21 23.32 2.60 -8.42
C GLU A 21 24.59 2.04 -9.03
N TYR A 22 24.77 0.75 -8.88
CA TYR A 22 25.89 0.03 -9.47
C TYR A 22 25.35 -1.13 -10.30
N LEU A 23 25.59 -1.03 -11.63
CA LEU A 23 25.28 -2.08 -12.59
C LEU A 23 26.52 -2.95 -12.73
N PHE A 24 26.46 -4.19 -12.29
CA PHE A 24 27.58 -5.12 -12.46
C PHE A 24 27.34 -6.13 -13.61
N SER A 25 26.16 -6.12 -14.19
CA SER A 25 25.87 -6.69 -15.51
C SER A 25 24.55 -6.13 -16.02
N ASP A 26 24.20 -6.40 -17.26
CA ASP A 26 22.92 -5.96 -17.87
C ASP A 26 21.68 -6.49 -17.13
N SER A 27 21.86 -7.52 -16.31
CA SER A 27 20.78 -8.17 -15.58
C SER A 27 20.77 -7.92 -14.08
N TYR A 28 21.78 -7.22 -13.53
CA TYR A 28 21.92 -7.11 -12.07
C TYR A 28 22.30 -5.68 -11.64
N ILE A 29 21.53 -5.14 -10.72
CA ILE A 29 21.71 -3.80 -10.17
C ILE A 29 21.68 -3.87 -8.65
N ILE A 30 22.70 -3.28 -8.01
CA ILE A 30 22.64 -2.95 -6.58
C ILE A 30 22.41 -1.44 -6.48
N TYR A 31 21.54 -1.04 -5.57
CA TYR A 31 21.30 0.36 -5.33
C TYR A 31 21.22 0.67 -3.84
N ALA A 32 21.50 1.92 -3.52
CA ALA A 32 21.20 2.50 -2.22
C ALA A 32 20.70 3.93 -2.41
N HIS A 33 19.78 4.35 -1.56
CA HIS A 33 19.34 5.74 -1.51
C HIS A 33 19.14 6.20 -0.07
N ALA A 34 19.24 7.50 0.12
CA ALA A 34 18.82 8.18 1.33
C ALA A 34 18.11 9.47 0.90
N ASN A 35 16.82 9.50 1.09
CA ASN A 35 15.94 10.59 0.68
C ASN A 35 15.21 11.15 1.89
N GLY A 36 14.70 12.34 1.72
CA GLY A 36 13.82 12.97 2.69
C GLY A 36 13.13 14.19 2.09
N GLY A 37 12.36 14.87 2.92
CA GLY A 37 11.70 16.08 2.50
C GLY A 37 10.25 16.17 2.96
N ARG A 38 9.56 17.18 2.46
CA ARG A 38 8.19 17.50 2.85
C ARG A 38 7.20 16.78 1.93
N GLU A 39 6.35 15.97 2.51
CA GLU A 39 5.21 15.37 1.81
C GLU A 39 3.95 16.20 2.08
N ASN A 40 3.45 16.89 1.07
CA ASN A 40 2.20 17.60 1.14
C ASN A 40 1.09 16.71 0.60
N ARG A 41 0.15 16.32 1.45
CA ARG A 41 -1.05 15.60 1.00
C ARG A 41 -2.16 16.60 0.75
N SER A 42 -2.76 16.52 -0.43
CA SER A 42 -3.95 17.30 -0.76
C SER A 42 -5.15 16.80 0.05
N LEU A 43 -6.15 17.67 0.25
CA LEU A 43 -7.43 17.27 0.85
C LEU A 43 -8.08 16.08 0.16
N ARG A 44 -7.93 15.98 -1.15
CA ARG A 44 -8.45 14.86 -1.94
C ARG A 44 -7.75 13.54 -1.59
N GLU A 45 -6.44 13.56 -1.40
CA GLU A 45 -5.67 12.37 -0.98
C GLU A 45 -6.03 11.96 0.43
N ILE A 46 -6.19 12.92 1.33
CA ILE A 46 -6.65 12.66 2.69
C ILE A 46 -8.07 12.09 2.66
N ALA A 47 -8.99 12.70 1.93
CA ALA A 47 -10.37 12.21 1.79
C ALA A 47 -10.47 10.85 1.10
N ALA A 48 -9.50 10.49 0.26
CA ALA A 48 -9.44 9.18 -0.38
C ALA A 48 -9.02 8.04 0.57
N LEU A 49 -8.39 8.37 1.71
CA LEU A 49 -8.06 7.38 2.73
C LEU A 49 -9.33 6.79 3.36
N THR A 50 -10.33 7.60 3.57
CA THR A 50 -11.67 7.17 4.00
C THR A 50 -12.72 8.23 3.71
N PRO A 51 -13.90 7.87 3.22
CA PRO A 51 -15.00 8.81 3.01
C PRO A 51 -15.73 9.21 4.32
N TYR A 52 -15.36 8.63 5.47
CA TYR A 52 -16.11 8.73 6.73
C TYR A 52 -15.45 9.64 7.77
N TRP A 53 -14.80 10.70 7.34
CA TRP A 53 -14.00 11.55 8.19
C TRP A 53 -14.75 12.69 8.88
N TYR A 54 -14.23 13.03 10.07
CA TYR A 54 -14.38 14.37 10.63
C TYR A 54 -13.00 15.06 10.62
N LEU A 55 -12.80 16.02 9.72
CA LEU A 55 -11.54 16.75 9.58
C LEU A 55 -11.38 17.76 10.72
N LYS A 56 -10.33 17.59 11.52
CA LYS A 56 -9.84 18.61 12.46
C LYS A 56 -8.71 19.41 11.81
N GLY A 57 -8.48 20.67 12.20
CA GLY A 57 -7.50 21.53 11.56
C GLY A 57 -6.03 21.07 11.61
N SER A 58 -5.66 20.16 12.52
CA SER A 58 -4.30 19.60 12.62
C SER A 58 -3.95 18.60 11.49
N GLU A 59 -4.92 18.14 10.75
CA GLU A 59 -4.76 17.13 9.70
C GLU A 59 -4.12 17.68 8.43
N TYR A 60 -4.13 19.01 8.28
CA TYR A 60 -3.53 19.72 7.15
C TYR A 60 -2.01 19.91 7.27
N LEU A 61 -1.42 19.53 8.40
CA LEU A 61 0.02 19.63 8.57
C LEU A 61 0.72 18.66 7.63
N PRO A 62 1.76 19.09 6.92
CA PRO A 62 2.53 18.19 6.07
C PRO A 62 3.29 17.17 6.91
N THR A 63 3.44 15.97 6.36
CA THR A 63 4.40 15.00 6.86
C THR A 63 5.80 15.42 6.43
N TYR A 64 6.76 15.35 7.34
CA TYR A 64 8.15 15.55 7.03
C TYR A 64 8.92 14.24 7.16
N VAL A 65 9.48 13.77 6.04
CA VAL A 65 10.34 12.60 6.00
C VAL A 65 11.75 13.06 6.33
N SER A 66 12.19 12.82 7.57
CA SER A 66 13.53 13.18 8.01
C SER A 66 14.58 12.30 7.35
N LEU A 67 14.23 11.03 7.12
CA LEU A 67 15.08 10.04 6.47
C LEU A 67 14.20 8.93 5.87
N ASP A 68 14.48 8.55 4.65
CA ASP A 68 14.09 7.29 4.03
C ASP A 68 15.34 6.72 3.35
N ALA A 69 16.00 5.79 4.04
CA ALA A 69 17.22 5.16 3.56
C ALA A 69 16.98 3.69 3.27
N ALA A 70 17.32 3.25 2.07
CA ALA A 70 17.19 1.85 1.68
C ALA A 70 18.35 1.41 0.79
N ALA A 71 18.62 0.11 0.85
CA ALA A 71 19.49 -0.58 -0.09
C ALA A 71 18.73 -1.77 -0.68
N GLY A 72 19.03 -2.08 -1.93
CA GLY A 72 18.34 -3.15 -2.61
C GLY A 72 19.11 -3.73 -3.79
N PHE A 73 18.55 -4.80 -4.29
CA PHE A 73 19.08 -5.59 -5.38
C PHE A 73 17.97 -5.88 -6.38
N LYS A 74 18.21 -5.59 -7.64
CA LYS A 74 17.32 -5.92 -8.76
C LYS A 74 18.03 -6.90 -9.67
N ALA A 75 17.31 -7.92 -10.14
CA ALA A 75 17.84 -8.92 -11.01
C ALA A 75 16.82 -9.34 -12.08
N SER A 76 17.34 -9.61 -13.28
CA SER A 76 16.61 -10.25 -14.37
C SER A 76 17.45 -11.42 -14.89
N PRO A 77 17.52 -12.53 -14.10
CA PRO A 77 18.46 -13.62 -14.37
C PRO A 77 18.06 -14.49 -15.57
N ALA A 78 16.83 -14.38 -16.03
CA ALA A 78 16.30 -15.10 -17.17
C ALA A 78 15.21 -14.28 -17.87
N ASP A 79 14.92 -14.62 -19.12
CA ASP A 79 13.87 -13.97 -19.89
C ASP A 79 12.53 -14.06 -19.15
N GLY A 80 11.87 -12.90 -19.00
CA GLY A 80 10.60 -12.79 -18.32
C GLY A 80 10.66 -12.86 -16.78
N LEU A 81 11.80 -13.17 -16.17
CA LEU A 81 11.96 -13.22 -14.72
C LEU A 81 12.58 -11.92 -14.18
N TRP A 82 11.88 -11.26 -13.29
CA TRP A 82 12.35 -10.10 -12.59
C TRP A 82 12.25 -10.31 -11.07
N LEU A 83 13.32 -9.95 -10.35
CA LEU A 83 13.44 -10.08 -8.91
C LEU A 83 13.86 -8.72 -8.31
N HIS A 84 13.30 -8.40 -7.15
CA HIS A 84 13.69 -7.21 -6.39
C HIS A 84 13.70 -7.56 -4.90
N LEU A 85 14.81 -7.25 -4.24
CA LEU A 85 14.97 -7.32 -2.80
C LEU A 85 15.37 -5.95 -2.30
N ALA A 86 14.77 -5.50 -1.21
CA ALA A 86 15.13 -4.24 -0.57
C ALA A 86 15.01 -4.33 0.94
N GLY A 87 15.81 -3.53 1.63
CA GLY A 87 15.67 -3.29 3.05
C GLY A 87 16.00 -1.85 3.37
N GLY A 88 15.31 -1.27 4.33
CA GLY A 88 15.46 0.14 4.62
C GLY A 88 14.97 0.54 5.99
N TYR A 89 15.15 1.83 6.26
CA TYR A 89 14.72 2.47 7.49
C TYR A 89 14.19 3.86 7.18
N GLN A 90 13.03 4.19 7.73
CA GLN A 90 12.39 5.49 7.54
C GLN A 90 12.05 6.17 8.87
N ILE A 91 12.16 7.50 8.87
CA ILE A 91 11.75 8.37 9.99
C ILE A 91 10.82 9.43 9.41
N ARG A 92 9.61 9.51 9.96
CA ARG A 92 8.58 10.45 9.54
C ARG A 92 8.11 11.28 10.72
N GLU A 93 8.16 12.59 10.60
CA GLU A 93 7.59 13.53 11.58
C GLU A 93 6.22 14.00 11.08
N ASN A 94 5.28 14.16 11.98
CA ASN A 94 3.87 14.43 11.66
C ASN A 94 3.29 13.39 10.67
N ASP A 95 3.68 12.13 10.81
CA ASP A 95 3.09 11.07 10.01
C ASP A 95 1.61 10.90 10.33
N LEU A 96 0.81 10.66 9.30
CA LEU A 96 -0.61 10.52 9.42
C LEU A 96 -0.94 9.09 9.90
N CYS A 97 -1.41 9.00 11.14
CA CYS A 97 -1.86 7.76 11.74
C CYS A 97 -3.38 7.73 11.77
N VAL A 98 -3.93 6.68 11.19
CA VAL A 98 -5.37 6.47 11.20
C VAL A 98 -5.74 5.61 12.38
N ASN A 99 -6.73 6.02 13.16
CA ASN A 99 -7.18 5.31 14.34
C ASN A 99 -8.70 5.35 14.48
N LEU A 100 -9.22 4.52 15.37
CA LEU A 100 -10.61 4.54 15.74
C LEU A 100 -10.81 5.31 17.03
N MET A 101 -11.62 6.33 16.95
CA MET A 101 -12.12 7.02 18.13
C MET A 101 -13.52 6.50 18.46
N SER A 102 -13.66 5.87 19.63
CA SER A 102 -14.97 5.56 20.19
C SER A 102 -15.39 6.69 21.11
N LYS A 103 -16.40 7.44 20.72
CA LYS A 103 -17.09 8.36 21.62
C LYS A 103 -18.55 7.97 21.69
N SER A 104 -18.94 7.41 22.84
CA SER A 104 -20.33 6.99 23.09
C SER A 104 -20.80 5.87 22.14
N ALA A 105 -21.95 5.96 21.55
CA ALA A 105 -22.53 4.95 20.66
C ALA A 105 -22.02 5.02 19.20
N TYR A 106 -21.08 5.91 18.90
CA TYR A 106 -20.59 6.13 17.53
C TYR A 106 -19.09 5.91 17.44
N MET A 107 -18.67 5.15 16.43
CA MET A 107 -17.27 4.97 16.09
C MET A 107 -16.93 5.93 14.94
N PHE A 108 -15.91 6.73 15.11
CA PHE A 108 -15.39 7.65 14.08
C PHE A 108 -13.97 7.26 13.75
N ALA A 109 -13.63 7.39 12.48
CA ALA A 109 -12.24 7.40 12.10
C ALA A 109 -11.59 8.71 12.56
N GLY A 110 -10.54 8.61 13.35
CA GLY A 110 -9.69 9.70 13.75
C GLY A 110 -8.40 9.71 12.93
N LEU A 111 -7.85 10.89 12.75
CA LEU A 111 -6.49 11.08 12.25
C LEU A 111 -5.68 11.74 13.31
N ASP A 112 -4.61 11.09 13.69
CA ASP A 112 -3.61 11.67 14.55
C ASP A 112 -2.29 11.84 13.81
N ARG A 113 -1.47 12.71 14.35
CA ARG A 113 -0.13 12.99 13.85
C ARG A 113 0.89 12.53 14.87
N ALA A 114 1.82 11.72 14.44
CA ALA A 114 2.87 11.21 15.30
C ALA A 114 4.20 11.18 14.57
N LYS A 115 5.28 11.13 15.32
CA LYS A 115 6.57 10.75 14.77
C LYS A 115 6.63 9.23 14.73
N THR A 116 6.82 8.71 13.53
CA THR A 116 6.92 7.26 13.29
C THR A 116 8.29 6.89 12.74
N LYS A 117 8.73 5.69 13.05
CA LYS A 117 9.94 5.08 12.53
C LYS A 117 9.59 3.68 12.08
N ALA A 118 10.20 3.21 11.00
CA ALA A 118 10.04 1.84 10.54
C ALA A 118 11.33 1.30 9.94
N ALA A 119 11.73 0.11 10.38
CA ALA A 119 12.63 -0.73 9.62
C ALA A 119 11.78 -1.64 8.73
N TYR A 120 12.19 -1.84 7.49
CA TYR A 120 11.44 -2.68 6.56
C TYR A 120 12.34 -3.55 5.68
N GLY A 121 11.78 -4.66 5.24
CA GLY A 121 12.36 -5.51 4.23
C GLY A 121 11.29 -5.95 3.25
N SER A 122 11.61 -5.96 1.95
CA SER A 122 10.70 -6.38 0.91
C SER A 122 11.35 -7.30 -0.11
N ALA A 123 10.55 -8.19 -0.67
CA ALA A 123 10.93 -9.07 -1.75
C ALA A 123 9.80 -9.11 -2.79
N GLU A 124 10.14 -8.94 -4.04
CA GLU A 124 9.21 -9.06 -5.16
C GLU A 124 9.80 -9.98 -6.22
N ALA A 125 8.95 -10.79 -6.83
CA ALA A 125 9.27 -11.59 -7.99
C ALA A 125 8.15 -11.46 -9.03
N LYS A 126 8.53 -11.26 -10.28
CA LYS A 126 7.59 -11.26 -11.41
C LYS A 126 8.12 -12.20 -12.48
N TYR A 127 7.22 -13.01 -13.02
CA TYR A 127 7.53 -13.89 -14.12
C TYR A 127 6.49 -13.74 -15.23
N GLU A 128 6.95 -13.48 -16.42
CA GLU A 128 6.11 -13.37 -17.61
C GLU A 128 6.59 -14.39 -18.66
N TYR A 129 5.70 -15.29 -19.04
CA TYR A 129 5.99 -16.26 -20.10
C TYR A 129 5.24 -15.87 -21.36
N LYS A 130 5.94 -15.29 -22.28
CA LYS A 130 5.42 -14.80 -23.56
C LYS A 130 4.12 -14.04 -23.38
N ASP A 131 3.23 -13.73 -23.78
CA ASP A 131 1.95 -13.10 -23.49
C ASP A 131 0.87 -14.15 -23.06
N ILE A 132 1.32 -15.30 -22.54
CA ILE A 132 0.45 -16.42 -22.17
C ILE A 132 0.17 -16.45 -20.68
N PHE A 133 1.20 -16.24 -19.87
CA PHE A 133 1.12 -16.37 -18.42
C PHE A 133 1.95 -15.31 -17.72
N SER A 134 1.42 -14.75 -16.64
CA SER A 134 2.15 -13.87 -15.73
C SER A 134 1.90 -14.28 -14.28
N LEU A 135 2.95 -14.18 -13.47
CA LEU A 135 2.94 -14.42 -12.04
C LEU A 135 3.64 -13.24 -11.35
N SER A 136 3.05 -12.71 -10.31
CA SER A 136 3.72 -11.78 -9.43
C SER A 136 3.53 -12.20 -7.97
N VAL A 137 4.61 -12.11 -7.20
CA VAL A 137 4.65 -12.38 -5.77
C VAL A 137 5.37 -11.23 -5.11
N GLY A 138 4.78 -10.68 -4.05
CA GLY A 138 5.37 -9.63 -3.24
C GLY A 138 5.22 -9.95 -1.77
N ALA A 139 6.24 -9.62 -0.99
CA ALA A 139 6.21 -9.66 0.47
C ALA A 139 6.92 -8.43 1.02
N ALA A 140 6.37 -7.82 2.06
CA ALA A 140 7.02 -6.76 2.79
C ALA A 140 6.76 -6.93 4.28
N TYR A 141 7.80 -6.77 5.08
CA TYR A 141 7.74 -6.80 6.54
C TYR A 141 8.19 -5.45 7.10
N TYR A 142 7.48 -4.97 8.10
CA TYR A 142 7.74 -3.69 8.75
C TYR A 142 7.82 -3.87 10.26
N SER A 143 8.84 -3.29 10.87
CA SER A 143 8.95 -3.10 12.31
C SER A 143 8.75 -1.62 12.60
N TRP A 144 7.59 -1.27 13.12
CA TRP A 144 7.18 0.11 13.40
C TRP A 144 7.46 0.48 14.85
N SER A 145 7.71 1.78 15.07
CA SER A 145 7.63 2.44 16.37
C SER A 145 7.07 3.86 16.20
N ALA A 146 6.39 4.35 17.21
CA ALA A 146 5.87 5.71 17.27
C ALA A 146 6.26 6.35 18.60
N ASP A 147 6.56 7.64 18.58
CA ASP A 147 6.83 8.38 19.81
C ASP A 147 5.51 8.68 20.51
N GLY A 148 5.38 8.34 21.81
CA GLY A 148 4.21 8.61 22.64
C GLY A 148 3.76 7.39 23.46
N GLU A 149 2.89 7.64 24.45
CA GLU A 149 2.34 6.60 25.33
C GLU A 149 1.29 5.70 24.63
N GLU A 150 0.76 6.14 23.50
CA GLU A 150 -0.30 5.48 22.74
C GLU A 150 0.19 4.80 21.46
N GLU A 151 1.43 4.31 21.46
CA GLU A 151 2.07 3.70 20.28
C GLU A 151 1.18 2.64 19.61
N ASN A 152 0.64 1.72 20.38
CA ASN A 152 -0.22 0.64 19.87
C ASN A 152 -1.48 1.16 19.17
N TYR A 153 -1.98 2.31 19.61
CA TYR A 153 -3.15 2.95 19.03
C TYR A 153 -2.81 3.67 17.73
N LEU A 154 -1.72 4.41 17.71
CA LEU A 154 -1.25 5.16 16.54
C LEU A 154 -0.84 4.24 15.38
N LEU A 155 -0.27 3.08 15.71
CA LEU A 155 0.20 2.11 14.72
C LEU A 155 -0.83 1.05 14.35
N ALA A 156 -2.03 1.09 14.93
CA ALA A 156 -3.00 0.00 14.88
C ALA A 156 -3.33 -0.48 13.45
N LEU A 157 -3.43 0.43 12.49
CA LEU A 157 -3.73 0.11 11.09
C LEU A 157 -2.49 0.01 10.19
N LYS A 158 -1.29 0.30 10.72
CA LYS A 158 -0.05 0.09 9.96
C LYS A 158 0.16 -1.40 9.68
N PRO A 159 0.66 -1.76 8.50
CA PRO A 159 0.97 -3.15 8.19
C PRO A 159 2.23 -3.61 8.94
N GLU A 160 2.21 -4.79 9.53
CA GLU A 160 3.40 -5.50 10.01
C GLU A 160 3.95 -6.41 8.90
N LEU A 161 3.06 -7.09 8.18
CA LEU A 161 3.40 -7.95 7.05
C LEU A 161 2.39 -7.74 5.93
N GLU A 162 2.88 -7.61 4.72
CA GLU A 162 2.09 -7.56 3.49
C GLU A 162 2.51 -8.70 2.58
N LEU A 163 1.56 -9.44 2.05
CA LEU A 163 1.78 -10.48 1.05
C LEU A 163 0.82 -10.24 -0.11
N ASN A 164 1.35 -10.24 -1.32
CA ASN A 164 0.59 -10.12 -2.55
C ASN A 164 0.96 -11.26 -3.49
N LEU A 165 -0.02 -11.97 -3.97
CA LEU A 165 0.14 -13.02 -4.96
C LEU A 165 -0.85 -12.75 -6.09
N TYR A 166 -0.40 -12.79 -7.34
CA TYR A 166 -1.25 -12.67 -8.49
C TYR A 166 -0.75 -13.53 -9.64
N ALA A 167 -1.64 -14.31 -10.23
CA ALA A 167 -1.37 -15.08 -11.43
C ALA A 167 -2.46 -14.82 -12.48
N GLU A 168 -2.07 -14.72 -13.74
CA GLU A 168 -2.98 -14.55 -14.88
C GLU A 168 -2.49 -15.33 -16.06
N GLY A 169 -3.42 -15.93 -16.81
CA GLY A 169 -3.09 -16.65 -18.02
C GLY A 169 -4.16 -16.59 -19.10
N LYS A 170 -3.73 -16.75 -20.34
CA LYS A 170 -4.60 -17.01 -21.49
C LYS A 170 -4.91 -18.51 -21.52
N VAL A 171 -6.18 -18.86 -21.39
CA VAL A 171 -6.60 -20.28 -21.34
C VAL A 171 -6.83 -20.84 -22.74
N ALA A 172 -7.71 -20.23 -23.51
CA ALA A 172 -7.99 -20.58 -24.90
C ALA A 172 -8.91 -19.52 -25.55
N GLY A 173 -8.88 -19.40 -26.88
CA GLY A 173 -9.91 -18.71 -27.64
C GLY A 173 -10.23 -17.27 -27.21
N GLY A 174 -9.25 -16.53 -26.71
CA GLY A 174 -9.48 -15.15 -26.22
C GLY A 174 -9.93 -15.07 -24.76
N LEU A 175 -10.02 -16.18 -24.04
CA LEU A 175 -10.30 -16.21 -22.59
C LEU A 175 -9.02 -15.99 -21.80
N ARG A 176 -9.05 -14.97 -20.94
CA ARG A 176 -8.00 -14.66 -19.95
C ARG A 176 -8.57 -14.80 -18.55
N VAL A 177 -7.87 -15.52 -17.68
CA VAL A 177 -8.27 -15.76 -16.30
C VAL A 177 -7.13 -15.37 -15.38
N GLY A 178 -7.44 -14.66 -14.30
CA GLY A 178 -6.48 -14.31 -13.27
C GLY A 178 -7.08 -14.48 -11.88
N ALA A 179 -6.22 -14.79 -10.93
CA ALA A 179 -6.55 -14.85 -9.52
C ALA A 179 -5.41 -14.26 -8.69
N GLY A 180 -5.76 -13.68 -7.55
CA GLY A 180 -4.78 -13.12 -6.64
C GLY A 180 -5.25 -13.20 -5.20
N TYR A 181 -4.30 -13.06 -4.30
CA TYR A 181 -4.50 -13.07 -2.87
C TYR A 181 -3.68 -11.95 -2.22
N ASP A 182 -4.37 -11.07 -1.50
CA ASP A 182 -3.75 -10.02 -0.70
C ASP A 182 -3.95 -10.34 0.78
N TYR A 183 -2.87 -10.37 1.52
CA TYR A 183 -2.87 -10.51 2.97
C TYR A 183 -2.11 -9.37 3.61
N VAL A 184 -2.70 -8.73 4.62
CA VAL A 184 -2.05 -7.70 5.43
C VAL A 184 -2.25 -8.03 6.90
N LYS A 185 -1.16 -8.40 7.58
CA LYS A 185 -1.13 -8.45 9.03
C LYS A 185 -0.94 -7.06 9.58
N ARG A 186 -1.78 -6.66 10.52
CA ARG A 186 -1.72 -5.35 11.14
C ARG A 186 -0.89 -5.36 12.43
N CYS A 187 -0.35 -4.22 12.81
CA CYS A 187 0.41 -4.08 14.06
C CYS A 187 -0.45 -4.32 15.31
N SER A 188 -1.73 -4.01 15.24
CA SER A 188 -2.66 -4.21 16.37
C SER A 188 -3.58 -5.41 16.14
N LYS A 189 -3.79 -6.20 17.20
CA LYS A 189 -4.76 -7.30 17.21
C LYS A 189 -6.21 -6.83 17.35
N THR A 190 -6.45 -5.55 17.56
CA THR A 190 -7.79 -4.97 17.66
C THR A 190 -8.52 -5.00 16.32
N TYR A 191 -7.78 -5.00 15.22
CA TYR A 191 -8.33 -5.05 13.87
C TYR A 191 -8.02 -6.39 13.23
N HIS A 192 -9.01 -6.93 12.51
CA HIS A 192 -8.80 -8.13 11.72
C HIS A 192 -7.79 -7.87 10.61
N ASP A 193 -6.92 -8.84 10.40
CA ASP A 193 -6.00 -8.85 9.27
C ASP A 193 -6.77 -8.86 7.95
N VAL A 194 -6.23 -8.21 6.93
CA VAL A 194 -6.81 -8.24 5.60
C VAL A 194 -6.52 -9.60 4.97
N SER A 195 -7.55 -10.25 4.45
CA SER A 195 -7.46 -11.51 3.72
C SER A 195 -8.43 -11.45 2.53
N ASN A 196 -7.91 -11.10 1.36
CA ASN A 196 -8.71 -10.86 0.17
C ASN A 196 -8.28 -11.79 -0.97
N LEU A 197 -9.05 -12.85 -1.19
CA LEU A 197 -8.94 -13.65 -2.40
C LEU A 197 -9.81 -13.01 -3.48
N TYR A 198 -9.26 -12.77 -4.65
CA TYR A 198 -9.97 -12.22 -5.79
C TYR A 198 -9.66 -12.99 -7.08
N ALA A 199 -10.58 -12.93 -8.01
CA ALA A 199 -10.39 -13.51 -9.33
C ALA A 199 -11.02 -12.63 -10.40
N LYS A 200 -10.49 -12.71 -11.61
CA LYS A 200 -11.06 -12.08 -12.80
C LYS A 200 -11.04 -13.04 -13.97
N ALA A 201 -12.02 -12.91 -14.82
CA ALA A 201 -12.05 -13.57 -16.13
C ALA A 201 -12.47 -12.53 -17.16
N SER A 202 -11.87 -12.56 -18.34
CA SER A 202 -12.29 -11.75 -19.46
C SER A 202 -12.25 -12.56 -20.76
N TYR A 203 -13.19 -12.30 -21.64
CA TYR A 203 -13.32 -12.96 -22.92
C TYR A 203 -13.49 -11.96 -24.03
N ALA A 204 -12.53 -11.92 -24.96
CA ALA A 204 -12.62 -11.12 -26.16
C ALA A 204 -13.60 -11.79 -27.13
N LEU A 205 -14.82 -11.27 -27.21
CA LEU A 205 -15.88 -11.82 -28.07
C LEU A 205 -15.64 -11.49 -29.55
N ARG A 206 -15.18 -10.27 -29.82
CA ARG A 206 -14.76 -9.76 -31.13
C ARG A 206 -13.89 -8.52 -30.93
N ASP A 207 -13.29 -8.02 -32.02
CA ASP A 207 -12.54 -6.77 -31.97
C ASP A 207 -13.38 -5.64 -31.36
N GLY A 208 -12.84 -5.02 -30.32
CA GLY A 208 -13.49 -3.92 -29.60
C GLY A 208 -14.56 -4.33 -28.58
N LEU A 209 -14.93 -5.62 -28.44
CA LEU A 209 -15.90 -6.09 -27.44
C LEU A 209 -15.31 -7.15 -26.54
N GLU A 210 -15.21 -6.86 -25.25
CA GLU A 210 -14.73 -7.76 -24.20
C GLU A 210 -15.82 -7.92 -23.14
N LEU A 211 -16.12 -9.16 -22.76
CA LEU A 211 -16.94 -9.50 -21.60
C LEU A 211 -16.03 -9.77 -20.41
N PHE A 212 -16.40 -9.34 -19.22
CA PHE A 212 -15.62 -9.63 -18.02
C PHE A 212 -16.45 -9.97 -16.80
N ALA A 213 -15.86 -10.76 -15.92
CA ALA A 213 -16.35 -11.05 -14.58
C ALA A 213 -15.21 -10.81 -13.58
N LYS A 214 -15.51 -10.19 -12.45
CA LYS A 214 -14.56 -9.92 -11.34
C LYS A 214 -15.22 -10.31 -10.05
N GLY A 215 -14.53 -11.12 -9.25
CA GLY A 215 -14.92 -11.45 -7.89
C GLY A 215 -13.90 -10.89 -6.90
N ARG A 216 -14.35 -10.33 -5.80
CA ARG A 216 -13.52 -9.84 -4.67
C ARG A 216 -14.02 -10.43 -3.38
N ASN A 217 -13.12 -10.55 -2.43
CA ASN A 217 -13.39 -11.14 -1.12
C ASN A 217 -14.11 -12.51 -1.24
N LEU A 218 -13.55 -13.37 -2.10
CA LEU A 218 -14.15 -14.69 -2.42
C LEU A 218 -14.17 -15.64 -1.22
N LEU A 219 -13.37 -15.37 -0.19
CA LEU A 219 -13.37 -16.11 1.08
C LEU A 219 -14.47 -15.63 2.04
N GLY A 220 -15.13 -14.50 1.74
CA GLY A 220 -16.09 -13.88 2.64
C GLY A 220 -15.47 -13.42 3.96
N SER A 221 -14.18 -13.08 3.96
CA SER A 221 -13.46 -12.69 5.17
C SER A 221 -13.98 -11.34 5.69
N GLU A 222 -14.16 -11.24 6.99
CA GLU A 222 -14.53 -10.00 7.66
C GLU A 222 -13.25 -9.23 8.03
N TYR A 223 -13.01 -8.12 7.39
CA TYR A 223 -11.93 -7.19 7.71
C TYR A 223 -12.35 -5.74 7.43
N CYS A 224 -11.63 -4.81 8.01
CA CYS A 224 -11.83 -3.39 7.76
C CYS A 224 -10.71 -2.87 6.85
N ASP A 225 -11.05 -2.22 5.77
CA ASP A 225 -10.04 -1.65 4.87
C ASP A 225 -9.39 -0.42 5.51
N ALA A 226 -10.18 0.54 5.87
CA ALA A 226 -9.76 1.69 6.68
C ALA A 226 -10.85 1.97 7.71
N ASN A 227 -10.47 2.14 8.98
CA ASN A 227 -11.31 2.76 9.99
C ASN A 227 -12.58 2.02 10.40
N ALA A 228 -12.47 0.78 10.84
CA ALA A 228 -13.57 0.02 11.45
C ALA A 228 -14.81 -0.23 10.59
N TYR A 229 -14.82 0.23 9.36
CA TYR A 229 -15.89 -0.10 8.45
C TYR A 229 -15.58 -1.43 7.77
N PRO A 230 -16.45 -2.44 7.92
CA PRO A 230 -16.24 -3.72 7.28
C PRO A 230 -16.31 -3.53 5.76
N VAL A 231 -15.39 -4.17 5.06
CA VAL A 231 -15.48 -4.25 3.60
C VAL A 231 -16.70 -5.04 3.18
N GLN A 232 -17.15 -4.83 1.96
CA GLN A 232 -18.19 -5.69 1.38
C GLN A 232 -17.73 -7.14 1.47
N GLY A 233 -18.64 -8.02 1.88
CA GLY A 233 -18.45 -9.46 1.80
C GLY A 233 -18.15 -9.91 0.36
N LEU A 234 -18.41 -11.15 0.05
CA LEU A 234 -18.25 -11.67 -1.31
C LEU A 234 -18.98 -10.76 -2.30
N ASN A 235 -18.21 -10.24 -3.26
CA ASN A 235 -18.72 -9.33 -4.28
C ASN A 235 -18.36 -9.85 -5.67
N VAL A 236 -19.33 -9.89 -6.58
CA VAL A 236 -19.15 -10.29 -7.99
C VAL A 236 -19.69 -9.20 -8.90
N LEU A 237 -18.87 -8.77 -9.84
CA LEU A 237 -19.21 -7.82 -10.88
C LEU A 237 -19.06 -8.47 -12.25
N VAL A 238 -20.06 -8.36 -13.09
CA VAL A 238 -20.01 -8.76 -14.50
C VAL A 238 -20.31 -7.55 -15.39
N GLY A 239 -19.68 -7.48 -16.55
CA GLY A 239 -19.84 -6.36 -17.45
C GLY A 239 -19.27 -6.61 -18.84
N ALA A 240 -19.45 -5.61 -19.70
CA ALA A 240 -18.89 -5.58 -21.04
C ALA A 240 -18.12 -4.27 -21.26
N ALA A 241 -16.99 -4.34 -21.93
CA ALA A 241 -16.19 -3.20 -22.34
C ALA A 241 -16.21 -3.08 -23.87
N PHE A 242 -16.50 -1.89 -24.36
CA PHE A 242 -16.45 -1.54 -25.76
C PHE A 242 -15.30 -0.58 -26.01
N ARG A 243 -14.52 -0.85 -27.07
CA ARG A 243 -13.50 0.07 -27.61
C ARG A 243 -13.86 0.37 -29.06
N PHE A 244 -13.96 1.61 -29.42
CA PHE A 244 -14.22 2.12 -30.77
C PHE A 244 -13.15 3.11 -31.19
#